data_cff4c1106c16ed47e277c22ca3161041
#
_entry.id   cff4c1106c16ed47e277c22ca3161041
#
_cell.length_a   1.000
_cell.length_b   1.000
_cell.length_c   1.000
_cell.angle_alpha   90.00
_cell.angle_beta   90.00
_cell.angle_gamma   90.00
#
_symmetry.space_group_name_H-M   'P 1'
#
loop_
_entity.id
_entity.type
_entity.pdbx_description
1 polymer ?
#
loop_
_entity_poly.entity_id
_entity_poly.type
_entity_poly.pdbx_seq_one_letter_code
_entity_poly.pdbx_strand_id
1 'polypeptide(L)'
;MSPVSLLLNIIWIVLGGAWMAFGWLVAAIVMAITIIGIPWARAAFNIAAYTLFPFGFTAVSRDLYTGQEDIGTGPLGVIGNIIWLVLAGWWLALGHVITAVVLAVTIIGIPFAWAHLKLAGIALWPIGKIIVPAN
;
A
#
# COMPACT_ATOMS: atom_id res chain seq x y z
N MET A 1 -13.27 2.95 13.24
CA MET A 1 -12.98 4.13 12.38
C MET A 1 -13.75 5.33 12.93
N SER A 2 -13.05 6.44 13.14
CA SER A 2 -13.71 7.68 13.62
C SER A 2 -14.51 8.35 12.49
N PRO A 3 -15.49 9.21 12.84
CA PRO A 3 -16.22 9.97 11.80
C PRO A 3 -15.31 10.80 10.91
N VAL A 4 -14.23 11.37 11.46
CA VAL A 4 -13.27 12.14 10.68
C VAL A 4 -12.52 11.23 9.71
N SER A 5 -12.06 10.06 10.17
CA SER A 5 -11.42 9.08 9.29
C SER A 5 -12.35 8.62 8.18
N LEU A 6 -13.62 8.41 8.50
CA LEU A 6 -14.61 8.02 7.48
C LEU A 6 -14.76 9.11 6.42
N LEU A 7 -14.90 10.37 6.84
CA LEU A 7 -15.01 11.48 5.90
C LEU A 7 -13.76 11.59 5.01
N LEU A 8 -12.58 11.50 5.62
CA LEU A 8 -11.32 11.58 4.88
C LEU A 8 -11.19 10.42 3.88
N ASN A 9 -11.64 9.23 4.26
CA ASN A 9 -11.61 8.08 3.35
C ASN A 9 -12.56 8.25 2.16
N ILE A 10 -13.73 8.85 2.37
CA ILE A 10 -14.68 9.12 1.29
C ILE A 10 -14.06 10.11 0.30
N ILE A 11 -13.49 11.21 0.80
CA ILE A 11 -12.83 12.19 -0.05
C ILE A 11 -11.62 11.57 -0.77
N TRP A 12 -10.86 10.75 -0.07
CA TRP A 12 -9.70 10.05 -0.61
C TRP A 12 -10.06 9.18 -1.81
N ILE A 13 -11.15 8.39 -1.72
CA ILE A 13 -11.59 7.53 -2.82
C ILE A 13 -11.81 8.35 -4.09
N VAL A 14 -12.46 9.51 -3.95
CA VAL A 14 -12.74 10.41 -5.08
C VAL A 14 -11.45 11.03 -5.62
N LEU A 15 -10.48 11.36 -4.75
CA LEU A 15 -9.25 12.05 -5.12
C LEU A 15 -8.12 11.12 -5.57
N GLY A 16 -8.41 9.88 -5.92
CA GLY A 16 -7.42 8.99 -6.48
C GLY A 16 -7.23 7.66 -5.74
N GLY A 17 -7.80 7.51 -4.54
CA GLY A 17 -7.67 6.29 -3.75
C GLY A 17 -8.24 5.07 -4.46
N ALA A 18 -9.41 5.20 -5.07
CA ALA A 18 -10.01 4.10 -5.83
C ALA A 18 -9.14 3.69 -7.01
N TRP A 19 -8.58 4.65 -7.72
CA TRP A 19 -7.71 4.41 -8.86
C TRP A 19 -6.43 3.69 -8.45
N MET A 20 -5.80 4.15 -7.38
CA MET A 20 -4.57 3.52 -6.87
C MET A 20 -4.86 2.14 -6.27
N ALA A 21 -5.98 1.96 -5.57
CA ALA A 21 -6.39 0.64 -5.07
C ALA A 21 -6.57 -0.35 -6.23
N PHE A 22 -7.14 0.10 -7.34
CA PHE A 22 -7.24 -0.71 -8.55
C PHE A 22 -5.85 -1.09 -9.07
N GLY A 23 -4.90 -0.16 -9.06
CA GLY A 23 -3.50 -0.45 -9.41
C GLY A 23 -2.89 -1.54 -8.54
N TRP A 24 -3.11 -1.49 -7.24
CA TRP A 24 -2.65 -2.53 -6.32
C TRP A 24 -3.32 -3.87 -6.59
N LEU A 25 -4.60 -3.86 -6.94
CA LEU A 25 -5.32 -5.09 -7.30
C LEU A 25 -4.73 -5.71 -8.56
N VAL A 26 -4.44 -4.89 -9.58
CA VAL A 26 -3.80 -5.37 -10.81
C VAL A 26 -2.43 -5.96 -10.50
N ALA A 27 -1.65 -5.30 -9.64
CA ALA A 27 -0.34 -5.81 -9.21
C ALA A 27 -0.47 -7.15 -8.49
N ALA A 28 -1.48 -7.30 -7.63
CA ALA A 28 -1.74 -8.56 -6.93
C ALA A 28 -2.04 -9.70 -7.93
N ILE A 29 -2.83 -9.41 -8.95
CA ILE A 29 -3.16 -10.38 -10.00
C ILE A 29 -1.90 -10.75 -10.80
N VAL A 30 -1.07 -9.77 -11.15
CA VAL A 30 0.20 -10.03 -11.85
C VAL A 30 1.09 -10.96 -11.01
N MET A 31 1.23 -10.70 -9.73
CA MET A 31 2.00 -11.56 -8.83
C MET A 31 1.43 -12.99 -8.79
N ALA A 32 0.11 -13.13 -8.72
CA ALA A 32 -0.54 -14.44 -8.70
C ALA A 32 -0.30 -15.21 -10.01
N ILE A 33 -0.36 -14.52 -11.16
CA ILE A 33 -0.16 -15.13 -12.47
C ILE A 33 1.27 -15.68 -12.60
N THR A 34 2.25 -15.06 -11.97
CA THR A 34 3.64 -15.54 -12.03
C THR A 34 3.84 -16.89 -11.34
N ILE A 35 2.87 -17.38 -10.60
CA ILE A 35 2.90 -18.60 -9.78
C ILE A 35 3.91 -18.48 -8.64
N ILE A 36 5.15 -18.10 -8.92
CA ILE A 36 6.18 -17.86 -7.91
C ILE A 36 5.74 -16.75 -6.93
N GLY A 37 5.00 -15.78 -7.41
CA GLY A 37 4.50 -14.67 -6.59
C GLY A 37 3.25 -14.97 -5.77
N ILE A 38 2.62 -16.13 -5.92
CA ILE A 38 1.38 -16.46 -5.19
C ILE A 38 1.53 -16.27 -3.68
N PRO A 39 2.59 -16.74 -3.01
CA PRO A 39 2.74 -16.55 -1.57
C PRO A 39 2.72 -15.08 -1.13
N TRP A 40 3.11 -14.18 -2.02
CA TRP A 40 3.21 -12.75 -1.73
C TRP A 40 2.07 -11.90 -2.33
N ALA A 41 1.26 -12.47 -3.24
CA ALA A 41 0.11 -11.77 -3.82
C ALA A 41 -0.86 -11.28 -2.76
N ARG A 42 -1.00 -12.02 -1.66
CA ARG A 42 -1.85 -11.65 -0.52
C ARG A 42 -1.45 -10.30 0.08
N ALA A 43 -0.15 -9.99 0.13
CA ALA A 43 0.31 -8.70 0.61
C ALA A 43 -0.26 -7.56 -0.24
N ALA A 44 -0.22 -7.71 -1.56
CA ALA A 44 -0.76 -6.71 -2.48
C ALA A 44 -2.28 -6.57 -2.35
N PHE A 45 -3.01 -7.68 -2.18
CA PHE A 45 -4.45 -7.62 -1.93
C PHE A 45 -4.78 -6.87 -0.64
N ASN A 46 -4.04 -7.14 0.43
CA ASN A 46 -4.26 -6.47 1.72
C ASN A 46 -3.99 -4.96 1.61
N ILE A 47 -2.96 -4.58 0.88
CA ILE A 47 -2.64 -3.16 0.68
C ILE A 47 -3.62 -2.51 -0.29
N ALA A 48 -4.15 -3.24 -1.26
CA ALA A 48 -5.24 -2.73 -2.11
C ALA A 48 -6.45 -2.33 -1.25
N ALA A 49 -6.85 -3.19 -0.31
CA ALA A 49 -7.93 -2.88 0.62
C ALA A 49 -7.60 -1.68 1.52
N TYR A 50 -6.37 -1.63 2.03
CA TYR A 50 -5.88 -0.49 2.81
C TYR A 50 -5.91 0.80 1.99
N THR A 51 -5.54 0.73 0.71
CA THR A 51 -5.52 1.89 -0.18
C THR A 51 -6.91 2.47 -0.42
N LEU A 52 -7.98 1.68 -0.29
CA LEU A 52 -9.34 2.21 -0.33
C LEU A 52 -9.68 3.04 0.91
N PHE A 53 -9.21 2.65 2.09
CA PHE A 53 -9.54 3.28 3.36
C PHE A 53 -8.29 3.47 4.22
N PRO A 54 -7.34 4.34 3.80
CA PRO A 54 -6.08 4.45 4.52
C PRO A 54 -6.16 5.23 5.83
N PHE A 55 -7.11 6.16 5.95
CA PHE A 55 -7.22 7.00 7.14
C PHE A 55 -7.78 6.20 8.31
N GLY A 56 -7.11 6.27 9.44
CA GLY A 56 -7.42 5.49 10.64
C GLY A 56 -6.62 4.21 10.74
N PHE A 57 -5.78 3.89 9.74
CA PHE A 57 -4.93 2.71 9.73
C PHE A 57 -3.49 3.06 9.36
N THR A 58 -2.57 2.16 9.66
CA THR A 58 -1.17 2.32 9.30
C THR A 58 -0.56 0.95 9.00
N ALA A 59 0.53 0.95 8.24
CA ALA A 59 1.29 -0.26 7.94
C ALA A 59 2.53 -0.30 8.83
N VAL A 60 2.77 -1.43 9.46
CA VAL A 60 3.96 -1.67 10.28
C VAL A 60 4.61 -2.99 9.89
N SER A 61 5.87 -3.18 10.26
CA SER A 61 6.55 -4.45 10.04
C SER A 61 5.91 -5.53 10.88
N ARG A 62 5.51 -6.63 10.25
CA ARG A 62 4.73 -7.68 10.91
C ARG A 62 5.53 -8.39 11.99
N ASP A 63 6.82 -8.63 11.74
CA ASP A 63 7.70 -9.28 12.72
C ASP A 63 7.84 -8.44 14.00
N LEU A 64 7.93 -7.12 13.86
CA LEU A 64 7.98 -6.21 15.01
C LEU A 64 6.66 -6.17 15.76
N TYR A 65 5.55 -6.28 15.05
CA TYR A 65 4.22 -6.23 15.64
C TYR A 65 3.87 -7.53 16.37
N THR A 66 4.16 -8.69 15.76
CA THR A 66 3.84 -10.00 16.32
C THR A 66 4.94 -10.57 17.21
N GLY A 67 6.17 -10.06 17.11
CA GLY A 67 7.33 -10.60 17.82
C GLY A 67 7.90 -11.87 17.18
N GLN A 68 7.42 -12.28 16.01
CA GLN A 68 7.85 -13.52 15.34
C GLN A 68 8.09 -13.26 13.85
N GLU A 69 9.13 -13.88 13.32
CA GLU A 69 9.34 -13.91 11.87
C GLU A 69 8.41 -14.92 11.20
N ASP A 70 8.09 -14.65 9.94
CA ASP A 70 7.35 -15.56 9.08
C ASP A 70 7.92 -15.52 7.67
N ILE A 71 7.26 -16.19 6.71
CA ILE A 71 7.74 -16.25 5.34
C ILE A 71 7.90 -14.87 4.68
N GLY A 72 7.07 -13.90 5.06
CA GLY A 72 7.11 -12.55 4.49
C GLY A 72 8.10 -11.62 5.17
N THR A 73 8.58 -11.94 6.36
CA THR A 73 9.49 -11.08 7.15
C THR A 73 10.91 -11.61 7.21
N GLY A 74 11.14 -12.87 6.80
CA GLY A 74 12.47 -13.45 6.72
C GLY A 74 13.12 -13.30 5.35
N PRO A 75 14.16 -14.08 5.08
CA PRO A 75 14.89 -14.01 3.79
C PRO A 75 14.02 -14.20 2.56
N LEU A 76 13.02 -15.07 2.63
CA LEU A 76 12.09 -15.29 1.51
C LEU A 76 11.22 -14.03 1.26
N GLY A 77 10.91 -13.27 2.30
CA GLY A 77 10.23 -11.98 2.15
C GLY A 77 11.08 -10.96 1.40
N VAL A 78 12.39 -10.95 1.65
CA VAL A 78 13.32 -10.08 0.92
C VAL A 78 13.32 -10.42 -0.57
N ILE A 79 13.39 -11.71 -0.90
CA ILE A 79 13.32 -12.17 -2.30
C ILE A 79 11.99 -11.77 -2.92
N GLY A 80 10.89 -11.97 -2.21
CA GLY A 80 9.56 -11.56 -2.65
C GLY A 80 9.46 -10.07 -2.91
N ASN A 81 10.04 -9.25 -2.04
CA ASN A 81 10.06 -7.80 -2.23
C ASN A 81 10.89 -7.36 -3.45
N ILE A 82 11.99 -8.05 -3.73
CA ILE A 82 12.81 -7.77 -4.92
C ILE A 82 12.01 -8.09 -6.18
N ILE A 83 11.36 -9.25 -6.23
CA ILE A 83 10.50 -9.63 -7.35
C ILE A 83 9.36 -8.62 -7.51
N TRP A 84 8.72 -8.25 -6.41
CA TRP A 84 7.66 -7.24 -6.39
C TRP A 84 8.14 -5.91 -6.94
N LEU A 85 9.31 -5.43 -6.50
CA LEU A 85 9.86 -4.16 -6.94
C LEU A 85 10.02 -4.11 -8.46
N VAL A 86 10.51 -5.19 -9.05
CA VAL A 86 10.72 -5.29 -10.51
C VAL A 86 9.40 -5.36 -11.25
N LEU A 87 8.41 -6.12 -10.76
CA LEU A 87 7.15 -6.37 -11.47
C LEU A 87 6.10 -5.29 -11.25
N ALA A 88 6.06 -4.69 -10.07
CA ALA A 88 4.94 -3.83 -9.69
C ALA A 88 5.33 -2.62 -8.85
N GLY A 89 6.29 -2.75 -7.93
CA GLY A 89 6.55 -1.73 -6.93
C GLY A 89 6.97 -0.40 -7.52
N TRP A 90 7.80 -0.39 -8.54
CA TRP A 90 8.33 0.84 -9.11
C TRP A 90 7.24 1.69 -9.77
N TRP A 91 6.32 1.07 -10.52
CA TRP A 91 5.27 1.87 -11.19
C TRP A 91 4.15 2.25 -10.22
N LEU A 92 3.87 1.43 -9.22
CA LEU A 92 2.93 1.82 -8.16
C LEU A 92 3.47 3.00 -7.34
N ALA A 93 4.74 2.94 -6.93
CA ALA A 93 5.37 4.04 -6.20
C ALA A 93 5.36 5.32 -7.02
N LEU A 94 5.71 5.23 -8.30
CA LEU A 94 5.69 6.37 -9.20
C LEU A 94 4.28 6.97 -9.32
N GLY A 95 3.26 6.12 -9.46
CA GLY A 95 1.86 6.56 -9.51
C GLY A 95 1.44 7.30 -8.25
N HIS A 96 1.81 6.80 -7.09
CA HIS A 96 1.53 7.48 -5.82
C HIS A 96 2.25 8.84 -5.72
N VAL A 97 3.52 8.90 -6.14
CA VAL A 97 4.30 10.16 -6.11
C VAL A 97 3.68 11.20 -7.04
N ILE A 98 3.34 10.80 -8.27
CA ILE A 98 2.71 11.72 -9.24
C ILE A 98 1.38 12.24 -8.69
N THR A 99 0.55 11.37 -8.16
CA THR A 99 -0.74 11.76 -7.56
C THR A 99 -0.52 12.70 -6.38
N ALA A 100 0.49 12.43 -5.53
CA ALA A 100 0.83 13.29 -4.42
C ALA A 100 1.21 14.70 -4.86
N VAL A 101 2.03 14.82 -5.90
CA VAL A 101 2.44 16.14 -6.43
C VAL A 101 1.23 16.91 -6.92
N VAL A 102 0.34 16.28 -7.69
CA VAL A 102 -0.87 16.92 -8.20
C VAL A 102 -1.76 17.40 -7.05
N LEU A 103 -1.96 16.57 -6.02
CA LEU A 103 -2.79 16.94 -4.87
C LEU A 103 -2.15 18.06 -4.04
N ALA A 104 -0.83 18.04 -3.86
CA ALA A 104 -0.13 19.07 -3.09
C ALA A 104 -0.28 20.46 -3.70
N VAL A 105 -0.33 20.56 -5.03
CA VAL A 105 -0.56 21.84 -5.72
C VAL A 105 -1.91 22.45 -5.35
N THR A 106 -2.89 21.65 -5.01
CA THR A 106 -4.24 22.15 -4.67
C THR A 106 -4.35 22.71 -3.24
N ILE A 107 -3.33 22.58 -2.42
CA ILE A 107 -3.30 22.98 -0.99
C ILE A 107 -4.27 22.14 -0.14
N ILE A 108 -5.56 22.10 -0.48
CA ILE A 108 -6.56 21.25 0.19
C ILE A 108 -6.17 19.78 0.10
N GLY A 109 -5.49 19.39 -0.98
CA GLY A 109 -5.03 18.04 -1.18
C GLY A 109 -3.76 17.64 -0.41
N ILE A 110 -3.12 18.56 0.34
CA ILE A 110 -1.87 18.26 1.04
C ILE A 110 -1.98 17.06 1.99
N PRO A 111 -3.03 16.93 2.85
CA PRO A 111 -3.16 15.73 3.68
C PRO A 111 -3.25 14.44 2.87
N PHE A 112 -3.93 14.49 1.72
CA PHE A 112 -4.08 13.35 0.83
C PHE A 112 -2.78 13.07 0.06
N ALA A 113 -2.04 14.12 -0.30
CA ALA A 113 -0.71 13.98 -0.88
C ALA A 113 0.24 13.24 0.07
N TRP A 114 0.19 13.58 1.36
CA TRP A 114 0.99 12.90 2.38
C TRP A 114 0.66 11.41 2.46
N ALA A 115 -0.63 11.05 2.41
CA ALA A 115 -1.06 9.65 2.42
C ALA A 115 -0.53 8.91 1.19
N HIS A 116 -0.55 9.53 0.01
CA HIS A 116 0.04 8.92 -1.20
C HIS A 116 1.56 8.74 -1.07
N LEU A 117 2.27 9.68 -0.46
CA LEU A 117 3.71 9.52 -0.23
C LEU A 117 4.02 8.35 0.70
N LYS A 118 3.21 8.15 1.74
CA LYS A 118 3.35 6.97 2.61
C LYS A 118 3.10 5.68 1.84
N LEU A 119 2.08 5.66 0.99
CA LEU A 119 1.79 4.49 0.15
C LEU A 119 2.89 4.26 -0.90
N ALA A 120 3.52 5.31 -1.41
CA ALA A 120 4.66 5.16 -2.31
C ALA A 120 5.81 4.40 -1.62
N GLY A 121 6.11 4.74 -0.37
CA GLY A 121 7.11 4.01 0.41
C GLY A 121 6.75 2.55 0.63
N ILE A 122 5.48 2.28 0.95
CA ILE A 122 4.98 0.91 1.10
C ILE A 122 5.06 0.15 -0.22
N ALA A 123 4.77 0.83 -1.35
CA ALA A 123 4.81 0.21 -2.68
C ALA A 123 6.18 -0.32 -3.06
N LEU A 124 7.24 0.26 -2.52
CA LEU A 124 8.60 -0.22 -2.80
C LEU A 124 8.94 -1.50 -2.05
N TRP A 125 8.33 -1.73 -0.87
CA TRP A 125 8.68 -2.89 -0.02
C TRP A 125 7.47 -3.33 0.83
N PRO A 126 6.39 -3.90 0.21
CA PRO A 126 5.15 -4.17 0.92
C PRO A 126 5.11 -5.50 1.67
N ILE A 127 5.90 -6.49 1.23
CA ILE A 127 5.83 -7.83 1.79
C ILE A 127 6.45 -7.82 3.19
N GLY A 128 5.75 -8.39 4.15
CA GLY A 128 6.15 -8.35 5.55
C GLY A 128 5.46 -7.27 6.38
N LYS A 129 4.57 -6.49 5.76
CA LYS A 129 3.78 -5.46 6.46
C LYS A 129 2.44 -6.02 6.94
N ILE A 130 1.91 -5.41 7.98
CA ILE A 130 0.55 -5.65 8.45
C ILE A 130 -0.15 -4.30 8.64
N ILE A 131 -1.43 -4.26 8.35
CA ILE A 131 -2.25 -3.05 8.50
C ILE A 131 -2.94 -3.12 9.85
N VAL A 132 -2.72 -2.11 10.66
CA VAL A 132 -3.27 -2.04 12.03
C VAL A 132 -3.93 -0.68 12.24
N PRO A 133 -4.87 -0.58 13.22
CA PRO A 133 -5.44 0.72 13.58
C PRO A 133 -4.36 1.71 14.02
N ALA A 134 -4.46 2.94 13.55
CA ALA A 134 -3.54 4.03 13.89
C ALA A 134 -4.11 4.81 15.07
N ASN A 135 -3.77 4.44 16.27
CA ASN A 135 -4.23 5.13 17.46
C ASN A 135 -3.09 5.81 18.19
#